data_40e2d55dcfae894a223206b8e734d415
#
_entry.id   40e2d55dcfae894a223206b8e734d415
#
_cell.length_a   1.000
_cell.length_b   1.000
_cell.length_c   1.000
_cell.angle_alpha   90.00
_cell.angle_beta   90.00
_cell.angle_gamma   90.00
#
_symmetry.space_group_name_H-M   'P 1'
#
loop_
_entity.id
_entity.type
_entity.pdbx_description
1 polymer ?
#
loop_
_entity_poly.entity_id
_entity_poly.type
_entity_poly.pdbx_seq_one_letter_code
_entity_poly.pdbx_strand_id
1 'polypeptide(L)'
;MIYAIPGILIFLLVYGPFLWVKYILWKFNKQIEDLPGTGSELAKHFIDRFKLDGVRVEKGNIGDNHYDPSGRIVCLSPDIFDGKSLTSIAVAAHEIGHAIQFAKNEPVTKLRNKYLNKAQTIKKIGIFILMSIPFVGLIFKVPHLAFLTAGVGIFTMLVSVLMYAAILPEEYDASFNKALPILEEGYVPSENLPAIRQILRACAYTY
;
A
#
# COMPACT_ATOMS: atom_id res chain seq x y z
N MET A 1 31.15 17.60 -2.08
CA MET A 1 30.14 17.90 -1.05
C MET A 1 28.88 18.59 -1.60
N ILE A 2 28.97 19.53 -2.56
CA ILE A 2 27.82 20.27 -3.10
C ILE A 2 26.73 19.37 -3.71
N TYR A 3 27.07 18.25 -4.32
CA TYR A 3 26.11 17.31 -4.93
C TYR A 3 25.51 16.26 -3.96
N ALA A 4 26.10 16.11 -2.78
CA ALA A 4 25.60 15.14 -1.79
C ALA A 4 24.28 15.59 -1.16
N ILE A 5 24.11 16.87 -0.90
CA ILE A 5 22.88 17.42 -0.29
C ILE A 5 21.66 17.24 -1.21
N PRO A 6 21.69 17.64 -2.51
CA PRO A 6 20.60 17.37 -3.44
C PRO A 6 20.32 15.86 -3.59
N GLY A 7 21.36 15.03 -3.63
CA GLY A 7 21.18 13.56 -3.71
C GLY A 7 20.44 12.99 -2.49
N ILE A 8 20.80 13.42 -1.28
CA ILE A 8 20.13 13.00 -0.04
C ILE A 8 18.68 13.50 -0.02
N LEU A 9 18.42 14.73 -0.44
CA LEU A 9 17.05 15.28 -0.50
C LEU A 9 16.18 14.50 -1.48
N ILE A 10 16.69 14.16 -2.67
CA ILE A 10 15.98 13.36 -3.65
C ILE A 10 15.74 11.95 -3.10
N PHE A 11 16.74 11.34 -2.47
CA PHE A 11 16.60 10.03 -1.84
C PHE A 11 15.50 10.05 -0.76
N LEU A 12 15.51 11.03 0.14
CA LEU A 12 14.49 11.16 1.19
C LEU A 12 13.10 11.43 0.61
N LEU A 13 13.00 12.19 -0.46
CA LEU A 13 11.72 12.48 -1.12
C LEU A 13 11.13 11.22 -1.79
N VAL A 14 11.98 10.40 -2.41
CA VAL A 14 11.55 9.19 -3.12
C VAL A 14 11.31 8.01 -2.17
N TYR A 15 12.21 7.79 -1.22
CA TYR A 15 12.16 6.63 -0.33
C TYR A 15 11.56 6.93 1.05
N GLY A 16 11.50 8.21 1.46
CA GLY A 16 10.99 8.61 2.76
C GLY A 16 9.58 8.10 3.05
N PRO A 17 8.59 8.25 2.16
CA PRO A 17 7.24 7.73 2.37
C PRO A 17 7.23 6.22 2.57
N PHE A 18 7.96 5.47 1.75
CA PHE A 18 8.07 4.02 1.86
C PHE A 18 8.71 3.57 3.20
N LEU A 19 9.79 4.24 3.62
CA LEU A 19 10.45 3.97 4.90
C LEU A 19 9.54 4.32 6.07
N TRP A 20 8.79 5.41 5.96
CA TRP A 20 7.81 5.81 6.98
C TRP A 20 6.70 4.76 7.12
N VAL A 21 6.12 4.28 6.01
CA VAL A 21 5.12 3.20 6.04
C VAL A 21 5.68 1.96 6.73
N LYS A 22 6.86 1.48 6.31
CA LYS A 22 7.51 0.34 6.95
C LYS A 22 7.76 0.54 8.44
N TYR A 23 8.22 1.72 8.82
CA TYR A 23 8.45 2.06 10.23
C TYR A 23 7.16 2.00 11.05
N ILE A 24 6.06 2.59 10.56
CA ILE A 24 4.77 2.57 11.27
C ILE A 24 4.26 1.15 11.43
N LEU A 25 4.24 0.36 10.36
CA LEU A 25 3.80 -1.03 10.42
C LEU A 25 4.64 -1.85 11.41
N TRP A 26 5.97 -1.72 11.36
CA TRP A 26 6.88 -2.40 12.28
C TRP A 26 6.69 -1.94 13.72
N LYS A 27 6.54 -0.64 13.98
CA LYS A 27 6.41 -0.05 15.31
C LYS A 27 5.25 -0.65 16.11
N PHE A 28 4.12 -0.90 15.45
CA PHE A 28 2.90 -1.38 16.07
C PHE A 28 2.66 -2.89 15.86
N ASN A 29 3.64 -3.62 15.29
CA ASN A 29 3.55 -5.07 15.07
C ASN A 29 4.00 -5.91 16.28
N LYS A 30 3.99 -5.34 17.49
CA LYS A 30 4.24 -6.08 18.73
C LYS A 30 3.02 -6.91 19.08
N GLN A 31 3.25 -8.18 19.46
CA GLN A 31 2.20 -9.08 19.92
C GLN A 31 1.54 -8.53 21.19
N ILE A 32 0.23 -8.58 21.25
CA ILE A 32 -0.60 -8.17 22.38
C ILE A 32 -1.48 -9.36 22.75
N GLU A 33 -1.22 -9.99 23.90
CA GLU A 33 -1.88 -11.22 24.33
C GLU A 33 -3.39 -11.03 24.53
N ASP A 34 -3.80 -9.85 24.99
CA ASP A 34 -5.19 -9.51 25.29
C ASP A 34 -6.06 -9.24 24.06
N LEU A 35 -5.47 -9.24 22.84
CA LEU A 35 -6.29 -9.11 21.63
C LEU A 35 -7.10 -10.40 21.39
N PRO A 36 -8.40 -10.27 21.05
CA PRO A 36 -9.32 -11.42 20.98
C PRO A 36 -9.01 -12.40 19.86
N GLY A 37 -8.20 -11.99 18.87
CA GLY A 37 -7.88 -12.85 17.74
C GLY A 37 -6.72 -12.34 16.89
N THR A 38 -6.33 -13.14 15.90
CA THR A 38 -5.32 -12.82 14.90
C THR A 38 -5.91 -11.97 13.78
N GLY A 39 -5.05 -11.42 12.89
CA GLY A 39 -5.54 -10.69 11.70
C GLY A 39 -6.42 -11.56 10.80
N SER A 40 -6.10 -12.85 10.63
CA SER A 40 -6.92 -13.75 9.82
C SER A 40 -8.26 -14.10 10.46
N GLU A 41 -8.32 -14.25 11.77
CA GLU A 41 -9.56 -14.50 12.51
C GLU A 41 -10.48 -13.29 12.43
N LEU A 42 -9.94 -12.08 12.58
CA LEU A 42 -10.69 -10.85 12.41
C LEU A 42 -11.23 -10.70 10.98
N ALA A 43 -10.39 -10.96 9.97
CA ALA A 43 -10.80 -10.89 8.58
C ALA A 43 -11.95 -11.87 8.27
N LYS A 44 -11.87 -13.13 8.75
CA LYS A 44 -12.95 -14.12 8.61
C LYS A 44 -14.21 -13.64 9.31
N HIS A 45 -14.11 -13.14 10.53
CA HIS A 45 -15.25 -12.60 11.26
C HIS A 45 -15.94 -11.46 10.49
N PHE A 46 -15.18 -10.55 9.85
CA PHE A 46 -15.75 -9.48 9.05
C PHE A 46 -16.38 -9.98 7.74
N ILE A 47 -15.82 -11.00 7.10
CA ILE A 47 -16.44 -11.67 5.94
C ILE A 47 -17.82 -12.16 6.29
N ASP A 48 -17.96 -12.88 7.41
CA ASP A 48 -19.24 -13.40 7.88
C ASP A 48 -20.21 -12.29 8.28
N ARG A 49 -19.72 -11.29 9.03
CA ARG A 49 -20.52 -10.16 9.51
C ARG A 49 -21.10 -9.32 8.37
N PHE A 50 -20.29 -9.03 7.34
CA PHE A 50 -20.70 -8.20 6.19
C PHE A 50 -21.24 -9.01 5.03
N LYS A 51 -21.40 -10.34 5.19
CA LYS A 51 -21.92 -11.25 4.17
C LYS A 51 -21.19 -11.08 2.83
N LEU A 52 -19.85 -11.12 2.88
CA LEU A 52 -19.02 -11.01 1.70
C LEU A 52 -18.91 -12.37 0.99
N ASP A 53 -19.98 -12.74 0.26
CA ASP A 53 -20.12 -14.05 -0.35
C ASP A 53 -18.98 -14.38 -1.32
N GLY A 54 -18.36 -15.53 -1.09
CA GLY A 54 -17.25 -16.05 -1.91
C GLY A 54 -15.90 -15.41 -1.62
N VAL A 55 -15.81 -14.46 -0.68
CA VAL A 55 -14.51 -13.92 -0.21
C VAL A 55 -13.89 -14.90 0.78
N ARG A 56 -12.60 -15.18 0.63
CA ARG A 56 -11.82 -16.02 1.54
C ARG A 56 -10.51 -15.35 1.95
N VAL A 57 -9.96 -15.79 3.07
CA VAL A 57 -8.68 -15.29 3.60
C VAL A 57 -7.61 -16.34 3.36
N GLU A 58 -6.52 -15.95 2.72
CA GLU A 58 -5.37 -16.80 2.44
C GLU A 58 -4.08 -16.22 2.98
N LYS A 59 -3.16 -17.09 3.37
CA LYS A 59 -1.82 -16.70 3.80
C LYS A 59 -0.94 -16.49 2.57
N GLY A 60 -0.43 -15.28 2.41
CA GLY A 60 0.47 -14.88 1.33
C GLY A 60 1.94 -14.98 1.67
N ASN A 61 2.77 -14.37 0.83
CA ASN A 61 4.20 -14.22 1.08
C ASN A 61 4.50 -13.09 2.07
N ILE A 62 5.76 -13.02 2.54
CA ILE A 62 6.20 -11.96 3.45
C ILE A 62 5.99 -10.58 2.83
N GLY A 63 5.25 -9.72 3.52
CA GLY A 63 4.98 -8.35 3.09
C GLY A 63 3.90 -8.22 2.01
N ASP A 64 3.22 -9.31 1.66
CA ASP A 64 2.18 -9.34 0.63
C ASP A 64 0.80 -9.29 1.29
N ASN A 65 0.27 -8.07 1.44
CA ASN A 65 -1.07 -7.83 1.97
C ASN A 65 -1.87 -7.12 0.88
N HIS A 66 -2.94 -7.73 0.41
CA HIS A 66 -3.82 -7.15 -0.60
C HIS A 66 -5.15 -7.90 -0.71
N TYR A 67 -6.16 -7.22 -1.21
CA TYR A 67 -7.38 -7.87 -1.70
C TYR A 67 -7.29 -8.09 -3.21
N ASP A 68 -7.45 -9.36 -3.64
CA ASP A 68 -7.60 -9.73 -5.06
C ASP A 68 -9.09 -9.81 -5.42
N PRO A 69 -9.63 -8.85 -6.18
CA PRO A 69 -11.03 -8.87 -6.58
C PRO A 69 -11.37 -9.98 -7.58
N SER A 70 -10.38 -10.47 -8.36
CA SER A 70 -10.59 -11.52 -9.36
C SER A 70 -10.79 -12.88 -8.70
N GLY A 71 -9.96 -13.19 -7.72
CA GLY A 71 -10.04 -14.42 -6.92
C GLY A 71 -10.98 -14.30 -5.72
N ARG A 72 -11.42 -13.10 -5.37
CA ARG A 72 -12.11 -12.77 -4.11
C ARG A 72 -11.31 -13.23 -2.89
N ILE A 73 -10.03 -12.90 -2.88
CA ILE A 73 -9.10 -13.36 -1.86
C ILE A 73 -8.56 -12.15 -1.08
N VAL A 74 -8.66 -12.19 0.23
CA VAL A 74 -7.90 -11.36 1.15
C VAL A 74 -6.61 -12.09 1.46
N CYS A 75 -5.52 -11.65 0.84
CA CYS A 75 -4.19 -12.19 1.03
C CYS A 75 -3.49 -11.43 2.17
N LEU A 76 -3.01 -12.16 3.18
CA LEU A 76 -2.32 -11.58 4.33
C LEU A 76 -0.95 -12.24 4.50
N SER A 77 0.09 -11.43 4.69
CA SER A 77 1.43 -11.93 5.01
C SER A 77 1.44 -12.73 6.31
N PRO A 78 2.39 -13.67 6.51
CA PRO A 78 2.38 -14.57 7.66
C PRO A 78 2.32 -13.86 9.02
N ASP A 79 3.04 -12.74 9.15
CA ASP A 79 3.08 -11.91 10.36
C ASP A 79 1.76 -11.17 10.64
N ILE A 80 0.97 -10.88 9.61
CA ILE A 80 -0.37 -10.30 9.73
C ILE A 80 -1.41 -11.40 9.92
N PHE A 81 -1.31 -12.49 9.16
CA PHE A 81 -2.26 -13.59 9.19
C PHE A 81 -2.33 -14.25 10.57
N ASP A 82 -1.18 -14.61 11.15
CA ASP A 82 -1.07 -15.26 12.47
C ASP A 82 -0.87 -14.27 13.62
N GLY A 83 -0.64 -12.99 13.31
CA GLY A 83 -0.27 -11.98 14.29
C GLY A 83 -1.45 -11.51 15.13
N LYS A 84 -1.18 -11.29 16.43
CA LYS A 84 -2.05 -10.58 17.39
C LYS A 84 -1.43 -9.23 17.71
N SER A 85 -1.49 -8.28 16.80
CA SER A 85 -0.92 -6.94 16.95
C SER A 85 -1.87 -5.87 16.40
N LEU A 86 -1.67 -4.61 16.79
CA LEU A 86 -2.47 -3.51 16.21
C LEU A 86 -2.27 -3.42 14.70
N THR A 87 -1.05 -3.71 14.22
CA THR A 87 -0.76 -3.77 12.78
C THR A 87 -1.55 -4.88 12.10
N SER A 88 -1.58 -6.09 12.68
CA SER A 88 -2.33 -7.22 12.10
C SER A 88 -3.82 -6.92 12.00
N ILE A 89 -4.40 -6.36 13.05
CA ILE A 89 -5.81 -5.97 13.10
C ILE A 89 -6.13 -4.88 12.06
N ALA A 90 -5.31 -3.81 12.02
CA ALA A 90 -5.58 -2.68 11.12
C ALA A 90 -5.37 -3.04 9.65
N VAL A 91 -4.33 -3.80 9.30
CA VAL A 91 -4.07 -4.26 7.93
C VAL A 91 -5.17 -5.20 7.48
N ALA A 92 -5.56 -6.19 8.29
CA ALA A 92 -6.65 -7.10 7.96
C ALA A 92 -7.98 -6.36 7.73
N ALA A 93 -8.29 -5.38 8.58
CA ALA A 93 -9.49 -4.54 8.43
C ALA A 93 -9.43 -3.68 7.15
N HIS A 94 -8.26 -3.15 6.78
CA HIS A 94 -8.04 -2.39 5.55
C HIS A 94 -8.34 -3.24 4.30
N GLU A 95 -7.80 -4.47 4.23
CA GLU A 95 -8.05 -5.39 3.11
C GLU A 95 -9.53 -5.82 3.02
N ILE A 96 -10.19 -6.00 4.17
CA ILE A 96 -11.64 -6.18 4.21
C ILE A 96 -12.37 -4.91 3.74
N GLY A 97 -11.86 -3.72 4.02
CA GLY A 97 -12.37 -2.46 3.47
C GLY A 97 -12.46 -2.50 1.94
N HIS A 98 -11.40 -2.97 1.28
CA HIS A 98 -11.40 -3.19 -0.17
C HIS A 98 -12.42 -4.26 -0.59
N ALA A 99 -12.51 -5.38 0.13
CA ALA A 99 -13.49 -6.40 -0.18
C ALA A 99 -14.93 -5.85 -0.12
N ILE A 100 -15.25 -5.00 0.86
CA ILE A 100 -16.56 -4.33 0.99
C ILE A 100 -16.81 -3.39 -0.20
N GLN A 101 -15.81 -2.57 -0.60
CA GLN A 101 -15.92 -1.66 -1.73
C GLN A 101 -16.26 -2.43 -3.02
N PHE A 102 -15.54 -3.53 -3.28
CA PHE A 102 -15.77 -4.36 -4.47
C PHE A 102 -17.10 -5.11 -4.41
N ALA A 103 -17.49 -5.67 -3.26
CA ALA A 103 -18.78 -6.32 -3.08
C ALA A 103 -19.96 -5.38 -3.35
N LYS A 104 -19.81 -4.10 -2.97
CA LYS A 104 -20.82 -3.06 -3.19
C LYS A 104 -20.72 -2.38 -4.56
N ASN A 105 -19.75 -2.75 -5.41
CA ASN A 105 -19.46 -2.09 -6.70
C ASN A 105 -19.32 -0.56 -6.55
N GLU A 106 -18.62 -0.10 -5.52
CA GLU A 106 -18.47 1.32 -5.25
C GLU A 106 -17.71 2.03 -6.39
N PRO A 107 -18.06 3.27 -6.75
CA PRO A 107 -17.44 3.97 -7.89
C PRO A 107 -15.91 4.16 -7.75
N VAL A 108 -15.40 4.22 -6.51
CA VAL A 108 -13.96 4.38 -6.22
C VAL A 108 -13.11 3.23 -6.77
N THR A 109 -13.64 1.99 -6.80
CA THR A 109 -12.93 0.80 -7.31
C THR A 109 -12.63 0.86 -8.81
N LYS A 110 -13.39 1.65 -9.57
CA LYS A 110 -13.19 1.82 -11.02
C LYS A 110 -11.84 2.46 -11.34
N LEU A 111 -11.37 3.37 -10.48
CA LEU A 111 -10.09 4.05 -10.67
C LEU A 111 -8.92 3.08 -10.46
N ARG A 112 -8.97 2.24 -9.43
CA ARG A 112 -7.98 1.19 -9.17
C ARG A 112 -7.86 0.25 -10.38
N ASN A 113 -8.97 -0.33 -10.81
CA ASN A 113 -9.01 -1.25 -11.96
C ASN A 113 -8.45 -0.60 -13.23
N LYS A 114 -8.70 0.69 -13.43
CA LYS A 114 -8.24 1.44 -14.60
C LYS A 114 -6.76 1.80 -14.55
N TYR A 115 -6.23 2.17 -13.38
CA TYR A 115 -4.94 2.84 -13.29
C TYR A 115 -3.85 2.00 -12.62
N LEU A 116 -4.15 1.07 -11.70
CA LEU A 116 -3.13 0.37 -10.89
C LEU A 116 -2.10 -0.36 -11.76
N ASN A 117 -2.55 -1.25 -12.64
CA ASN A 117 -1.66 -2.03 -13.51
C ASN A 117 -0.85 -1.12 -14.46
N LYS A 118 -1.47 -0.06 -14.95
CA LYS A 118 -0.82 0.93 -15.82
C LYS A 118 0.24 1.71 -15.07
N ALA A 119 -0.06 2.18 -13.84
CA ALA A 119 0.87 2.89 -12.99
C ALA A 119 2.10 2.04 -12.67
N GLN A 120 1.91 0.77 -12.32
CA GLN A 120 3.01 -0.17 -12.05
C GLN A 120 3.87 -0.40 -13.30
N THR A 121 3.27 -0.59 -14.45
CA THR A 121 4.00 -0.80 -15.72
C THR A 121 4.79 0.45 -16.09
N ILE A 122 4.18 1.63 -16.04
CA ILE A 122 4.83 2.91 -16.35
C ILE A 122 5.98 3.19 -15.37
N LYS A 123 5.79 2.91 -14.07
CA LYS A 123 6.84 3.00 -13.06
C LYS A 123 8.04 2.11 -13.42
N LYS A 124 7.81 0.84 -13.79
CA LYS A 124 8.89 -0.08 -14.20
C LYS A 124 9.65 0.42 -15.42
N ILE A 125 8.93 0.94 -16.43
CA ILE A 125 9.52 1.54 -17.63
C ILE A 125 10.38 2.76 -17.24
N GLY A 126 9.86 3.67 -16.42
CA GLY A 126 10.60 4.84 -15.96
C GLY A 126 11.90 4.49 -15.22
N ILE A 127 11.84 3.50 -14.33
CA ILE A 127 13.03 2.99 -13.62
C ILE A 127 14.04 2.43 -14.62
N PHE A 128 13.60 1.61 -15.58
CA PHE A 128 14.48 1.04 -16.60
C PHE A 128 15.17 2.13 -17.43
N ILE A 129 14.44 3.16 -17.85
CA ILE A 129 15.00 4.32 -18.58
C ILE A 129 16.07 5.02 -17.72
N LEU A 130 15.78 5.29 -16.44
CA LEU A 130 16.74 5.94 -15.55
C LEU A 130 17.98 5.09 -15.31
N MET A 131 17.83 3.77 -15.16
CA MET A 131 18.96 2.84 -15.02
C MET A 131 19.80 2.72 -16.29
N SER A 132 19.28 3.07 -17.47
CA SER A 132 20.02 3.06 -18.72
C SER A 132 20.97 4.25 -18.90
N ILE A 133 20.85 5.32 -18.10
CA ILE A 133 21.64 6.56 -18.23
C ILE A 133 23.16 6.31 -18.27
N PRO A 134 23.77 5.51 -17.36
CA PRO A 134 25.20 5.24 -17.40
C PRO A 134 25.64 4.58 -18.70
N PHE A 135 24.82 3.65 -19.20
CA PHE A 135 25.13 2.93 -20.46
C PHE A 135 25.02 3.86 -21.68
N VAL A 136 23.98 4.72 -21.73
CA VAL A 136 23.84 5.73 -22.77
C VAL A 136 25.03 6.68 -22.77
N GLY A 137 25.47 7.16 -21.61
CA GLY A 137 26.65 8.01 -21.49
C GLY A 137 27.95 7.35 -21.93
N LEU A 138 28.14 6.07 -21.61
CA LEU A 138 29.33 5.29 -21.99
C LEU A 138 29.39 5.00 -23.50
N ILE A 139 28.26 4.59 -24.10
CA ILE A 139 28.20 4.17 -25.51
C ILE A 139 28.29 5.36 -26.43
N PHE A 140 27.46 6.37 -26.19
CA PHE A 140 27.32 7.49 -27.12
C PHE A 140 28.30 8.64 -26.83
N LYS A 141 28.84 8.73 -25.61
CA LYS A 141 29.73 9.82 -25.17
C LYS A 141 29.20 11.23 -25.43
N VAL A 142 27.88 11.36 -25.51
CA VAL A 142 27.17 12.62 -25.78
C VAL A 142 26.38 13.02 -24.54
N PRO A 143 26.78 14.04 -23.80
CA PRO A 143 26.13 14.45 -22.55
C PRO A 143 24.62 14.79 -22.74
N HIS A 144 24.26 15.39 -23.85
CA HIS A 144 22.87 15.81 -24.14
C HIS A 144 21.94 14.60 -24.21
N LEU A 145 22.41 13.44 -24.67
CA LEU A 145 21.61 12.23 -24.75
C LEU A 145 21.32 11.66 -23.36
N ALA A 146 22.28 11.73 -22.45
CA ALA A 146 22.09 11.35 -21.04
C ALA A 146 21.06 12.26 -20.35
N PHE A 147 21.12 13.59 -20.58
CA PHE A 147 20.13 14.52 -20.06
C PHE A 147 18.72 14.28 -20.62
N LEU A 148 18.61 14.01 -21.92
CA LEU A 148 17.32 13.65 -22.54
C LEU A 148 16.74 12.38 -21.94
N THR A 149 17.58 11.33 -21.79
CA THR A 149 17.17 10.07 -21.16
C THR A 149 16.68 10.29 -19.73
N ALA A 150 17.39 11.11 -18.96
CA ALA A 150 16.98 11.48 -17.60
C ALA A 150 15.63 12.20 -17.60
N GLY A 151 15.43 13.17 -18.50
CA GLY A 151 14.17 13.91 -18.63
C GLY A 151 12.99 13.00 -18.94
N VAL A 152 13.15 12.08 -19.91
CA VAL A 152 12.12 11.10 -20.27
C VAL A 152 11.83 10.16 -19.12
N GLY A 153 12.84 9.66 -18.41
CA GLY A 153 12.68 8.78 -17.25
C GLY A 153 11.93 9.48 -16.11
N ILE A 154 12.30 10.71 -15.77
CA ILE A 154 11.62 11.52 -14.73
C ILE A 154 10.17 11.79 -15.14
N PHE A 155 9.91 12.18 -16.38
CA PHE A 155 8.55 12.42 -16.85
C PHE A 155 7.68 11.16 -16.76
N THR A 156 8.22 10.01 -17.14
CA THR A 156 7.53 8.72 -17.04
C THR A 156 7.19 8.37 -15.57
N MET A 157 8.12 8.65 -14.65
CA MET A 157 7.87 8.47 -13.21
C MET A 157 6.77 9.41 -12.69
N LEU A 158 6.75 10.69 -13.12
CA LEU A 158 5.70 11.63 -12.74
C LEU A 158 4.31 11.18 -13.22
N VAL A 159 4.20 10.66 -14.43
CA VAL A 159 2.94 10.08 -14.92
C VAL A 159 2.48 8.93 -14.03
N SER A 160 3.38 8.05 -13.60
CA SER A 160 3.07 6.98 -12.66
C SER A 160 2.54 7.53 -11.32
N VAL A 161 3.20 8.55 -10.77
CA VAL A 161 2.78 9.20 -9.51
C VAL A 161 1.36 9.78 -9.62
N LEU A 162 1.04 10.45 -10.73
CA LEU A 162 -0.31 10.98 -10.97
C LEU A 162 -1.36 9.86 -11.03
N MET A 163 -1.03 8.70 -11.62
CA MET A 163 -1.92 7.56 -11.64
C MET A 163 -2.13 6.96 -10.23
N TYR A 164 -1.09 6.89 -9.40
CA TYR A 164 -1.24 6.48 -8.00
C TYR A 164 -2.06 7.49 -7.20
N ALA A 165 -1.86 8.79 -7.42
CA ALA A 165 -2.68 9.82 -6.78
C ALA A 165 -4.18 9.70 -7.13
N ALA A 166 -4.52 9.22 -8.34
CA ALA A 166 -5.89 8.96 -8.73
C ALA A 166 -6.53 7.75 -8.00
N ILE A 167 -5.72 6.83 -7.43
CA ILE A 167 -6.18 5.67 -6.66
C ILE A 167 -6.32 6.04 -5.17
N LEU A 168 -5.62 7.06 -4.70
CA LEU A 168 -5.61 7.46 -3.29
C LEU A 168 -7.00 7.63 -2.64
N PRO A 169 -8.05 8.13 -3.33
CA PRO A 169 -9.39 8.19 -2.75
C PRO A 169 -9.96 6.82 -2.36
N GLU A 170 -9.66 5.75 -3.13
CA GLU A 170 -10.08 4.39 -2.81
C GLU A 170 -9.38 3.87 -1.57
N GLU A 171 -8.06 4.06 -1.49
CA GLU A 171 -7.24 3.65 -0.34
C GLU A 171 -7.67 4.38 0.94
N TYR A 172 -7.97 5.68 0.81
CA TYR A 172 -8.49 6.47 1.92
C TYR A 172 -9.87 5.98 2.38
N ASP A 173 -10.76 5.66 1.46
CA ASP A 173 -12.09 5.15 1.76
C ASP A 173 -12.02 3.77 2.44
N ALA A 174 -11.18 2.84 1.94
CA ALA A 174 -10.96 1.54 2.57
C ALA A 174 -10.46 1.68 4.01
N SER A 175 -9.52 2.61 4.26
CA SER A 175 -8.93 2.85 5.57
C SER A 175 -9.87 3.58 6.54
N PHE A 176 -10.44 4.71 6.12
CA PHE A 176 -11.07 5.67 7.03
C PHE A 176 -12.59 5.66 6.99
N ASN A 177 -13.22 5.24 5.89
CA ASN A 177 -14.67 5.13 5.78
C ASN A 177 -15.17 3.69 5.96
N LYS A 178 -14.28 2.69 5.90
CA LYS A 178 -14.63 1.27 6.12
C LYS A 178 -13.92 0.72 7.36
N ALA A 179 -12.58 0.52 7.31
CA ALA A 179 -11.84 -0.16 8.36
C ALA A 179 -11.92 0.57 9.71
N LEU A 180 -11.68 1.88 9.74
CA LEU A 180 -11.65 2.63 10.99
C LEU A 180 -12.98 2.61 11.76
N PRO A 181 -14.15 2.93 11.15
CA PRO A 181 -15.43 2.87 11.85
C PRO A 181 -15.73 1.48 12.42
N ILE A 182 -15.42 0.42 11.64
CA ILE A 182 -15.61 -0.96 12.09
C ILE A 182 -14.78 -1.24 13.34
N LEU A 183 -13.52 -0.84 13.36
CA LEU A 183 -12.62 -1.06 14.50
C LEU A 183 -13.02 -0.23 15.74
N GLU A 184 -13.60 0.96 15.55
CA GLU A 184 -14.14 1.82 16.61
C GLU A 184 -15.38 1.21 17.31
N GLU A 185 -16.06 0.24 16.70
CA GLU A 185 -17.23 -0.44 17.29
C GLU A 185 -16.89 -1.42 18.42
N GLY A 186 -15.66 -1.38 18.96
CA GLY A 186 -15.23 -2.16 20.11
C GLY A 186 -14.27 -3.32 19.82
N TYR A 187 -13.76 -3.41 18.59
CA TYR A 187 -12.73 -4.42 18.24
C TYR A 187 -11.34 -4.05 18.76
N VAL A 188 -11.14 -2.79 19.09
CA VAL A 188 -9.88 -2.28 19.63
C VAL A 188 -10.20 -1.34 20.81
N PRO A 189 -9.46 -1.44 21.92
CA PRO A 189 -9.58 -0.48 23.03
C PRO A 189 -9.42 0.96 22.57
N SER A 190 -10.20 1.88 23.11
CA SER A 190 -10.21 3.30 22.69
C SER A 190 -8.85 3.96 22.81
N GLU A 191 -8.03 3.54 23.76
CA GLU A 191 -6.64 4.00 23.96
C GLU A 191 -5.72 3.66 22.79
N ASN A 192 -6.03 2.60 22.04
CA ASN A 192 -5.25 2.15 20.89
C ASN A 192 -5.72 2.77 19.55
N LEU A 193 -6.86 3.46 19.50
CA LEU A 193 -7.38 4.08 18.28
C LEU A 193 -6.42 5.11 17.63
N PRO A 194 -5.65 5.91 18.38
CA PRO A 194 -4.63 6.77 17.77
C PRO A 194 -3.55 5.99 17.00
N ALA A 195 -3.16 4.81 17.49
CA ALA A 195 -2.21 3.93 16.80
C ALA A 195 -2.85 3.30 15.56
N ILE A 196 -4.09 2.81 15.65
CA ILE A 196 -4.87 2.30 14.52
C ILE A 196 -4.96 3.34 13.40
N ARG A 197 -5.29 4.59 13.73
CA ARG A 197 -5.35 5.68 12.73
C ARG A 197 -4.01 5.92 12.03
N GLN A 198 -2.88 5.79 12.74
CA GLN A 198 -1.55 5.89 12.14
C GLN A 198 -1.26 4.72 11.19
N ILE A 199 -1.62 3.49 11.58
CA ILE A 199 -1.44 2.29 10.76
C ILE A 199 -2.31 2.37 9.51
N LEU A 200 -3.59 2.70 9.63
CA LEU A 200 -4.51 2.84 8.49
C LEU A 200 -4.07 3.96 7.54
N ARG A 201 -3.48 5.05 8.06
CA ARG A 201 -2.85 6.07 7.22
C ARG A 201 -1.65 5.51 6.47
N ALA A 202 -0.82 4.68 7.11
CA ALA A 202 0.28 4.01 6.44
C ALA A 202 -0.22 3.04 5.35
N CYS A 203 -1.30 2.27 5.60
CA CYS A 203 -1.94 1.43 4.59
C CYS A 203 -2.40 2.26 3.38
N ALA A 204 -3.11 3.38 3.60
CA ALA A 204 -3.57 4.27 2.53
C ALA A 204 -2.45 4.86 1.66
N TYR A 205 -1.22 4.96 2.19
CA TYR A 205 -0.05 5.49 1.48
C TYR A 205 0.93 4.41 1.00
N THR A 206 0.50 3.15 0.92
CA THR A 206 1.37 2.03 0.50
C THR A 206 1.76 2.09 -0.99
N TYR A 207 1.04 2.84 -1.83
CA TYR A 207 1.26 2.98 -3.29
C TYR A 207 2.15 4.17 -3.68
#